data_a1c68b72de75b1dead7c134d17d06c46
#
_entry.id   a1c68b72de75b1dead7c134d17d06c46
#
_cell.length_a   1.000
_cell.length_b   1.000
_cell.length_c   1.000
_cell.angle_alpha   90.00
_cell.angle_beta   90.00
_cell.angle_gamma   90.00
#
_symmetry.space_group_name_H-M   'P 1'
#
loop_
_entity.id
_entity.type
_entity.pdbx_description
1 polymer ?
#
loop_
_entity_poly.entity_id
_entity_poly.type
_entity_poly.pdbx_seq_one_letter_code
_entity_poly.pdbx_strand_id
1 'polypeptide(L)'
;MKNKNSFFETPYSQNWLKSGPLGRVPHAQILSSQSGGVAWMNARLYLKQLLCDSDFKEFGLTHPDLHFIFPTASGDGEGSSVKTSDDYLVEFRDFLDANPFPLFKNWASKISANKKLLTIGVKEASNILEKLALKSHSGKHKIIVIWLPEKLNNFAANRLLKTIEEPQDKTLILLITENVSKILPTIKSRCQILSFPPTEHIVLSKWLKDEYGLSNERSEMLASLSEGRPGVAINYLKNDGELRLFSET
;
A
#
# COMPACT_ATOMS: atom_id res chain seq x y z
N MET A 1 -7.78 -24.62 -2.46
CA MET A 1 -6.85 -23.59 -2.99
C MET A 1 -5.86 -23.25 -1.90
N LYS A 2 -4.56 -23.53 -2.08
CA LYS A 2 -3.52 -23.11 -1.12
C LYS A 2 -3.54 -21.58 -1.04
N ASN A 3 -3.48 -21.05 0.17
CA ASN A 3 -3.50 -19.61 0.42
C ASN A 3 -2.24 -19.00 -0.25
N LYS A 4 -2.39 -18.42 -1.45
CA LYS A 4 -1.30 -17.91 -2.29
C LYS A 4 -0.46 -16.84 -1.59
N ASN A 5 -0.97 -16.26 -0.52
CA ASN A 5 -0.32 -15.19 0.24
C ASN A 5 0.62 -15.69 1.34
N SER A 6 0.58 -16.97 1.69
CA SER A 6 1.41 -17.55 2.77
C SER A 6 2.92 -17.51 2.50
N PHE A 7 3.34 -17.35 1.24
CA PHE A 7 4.75 -17.26 0.86
C PHE A 7 5.50 -16.05 1.46
N PHE A 8 4.77 -14.95 1.72
CA PHE A 8 5.35 -13.69 2.16
C PHE A 8 5.09 -13.38 3.63
N GLU A 9 4.48 -14.33 4.35
CA GLU A 9 4.22 -14.21 5.77
C GLU A 9 5.49 -14.61 6.55
N THR A 10 6.04 -13.65 7.29
CA THR A 10 7.11 -13.91 8.26
C THR A 10 6.50 -14.14 9.65
N PRO A 11 7.20 -14.78 10.61
CA PRO A 11 6.71 -14.90 11.98
C PRO A 11 6.32 -13.53 12.59
N TYR A 12 7.04 -12.48 12.23
CA TYR A 12 6.75 -11.13 12.67
C TYR A 12 5.43 -10.58 12.09
N SER A 13 5.21 -10.74 10.77
CA SER A 13 3.96 -10.33 10.14
C SER A 13 2.77 -11.14 10.64
N GLN A 14 2.95 -12.44 10.89
CA GLN A 14 1.90 -13.30 11.46
C GLN A 14 1.49 -12.87 12.87
N ASN A 15 2.44 -12.50 13.74
CA ASN A 15 2.13 -12.00 15.08
C ASN A 15 1.38 -10.67 15.02
N TRP A 16 1.79 -9.77 14.12
CA TRP A 16 1.09 -8.51 13.90
C TRP A 16 -0.32 -8.73 13.35
N LEU A 17 -0.50 -9.58 12.36
CA LEU A 17 -1.80 -9.96 11.81
C LEU A 17 -2.74 -10.49 12.91
N LYS A 18 -2.25 -11.33 13.81
CA LYS A 18 -3.04 -11.87 14.94
C LYS A 18 -3.45 -10.80 15.96
N SER A 19 -2.76 -9.66 16.05
CA SER A 19 -3.08 -8.60 17.03
C SER A 19 -4.43 -7.94 16.75
N GLY A 20 -4.85 -7.85 15.49
CA GLY A 20 -6.14 -7.26 15.11
C GLY A 20 -7.34 -7.95 15.75
N PRO A 21 -7.51 -9.26 15.62
CA PRO A 21 -8.61 -10.02 16.25
C PRO A 21 -8.58 -9.97 17.78
N LEU A 22 -7.41 -9.75 18.40
CA LEU A 22 -7.26 -9.64 19.86
C LEU A 22 -7.69 -8.28 20.41
N GLY A 23 -8.19 -7.37 19.58
CA GLY A 23 -8.71 -6.06 19.99
C GLY A 23 -7.65 -5.03 20.39
N ARG A 24 -6.36 -5.32 20.24
CA ARG A 24 -5.25 -4.41 20.54
C ARG A 24 -4.68 -3.79 19.26
N VAL A 25 -5.51 -3.04 18.54
CA VAL A 25 -5.11 -2.37 17.29
C VAL A 25 -4.54 -1.00 17.63
N PRO A 26 -3.22 -0.75 17.44
CA PRO A 26 -2.68 0.60 17.55
C PRO A 26 -3.36 1.50 16.53
N HIS A 27 -3.77 2.69 16.99
CA HIS A 27 -4.57 3.61 16.17
C HIS A 27 -3.81 4.21 14.97
N ALA A 28 -2.47 4.25 15.03
CA ALA A 28 -1.64 4.75 13.94
C ALA A 28 -0.45 3.81 13.71
N GLN A 29 -0.30 3.33 12.47
CA GLN A 29 0.73 2.36 12.10
C GLN A 29 1.38 2.75 10.78
N ILE A 30 2.70 2.57 10.70
CA ILE A 30 3.47 2.70 9.46
C ILE A 30 3.93 1.31 9.04
N LEU A 31 3.50 0.87 7.87
CA LEU A 31 3.99 -0.33 7.22
C LEU A 31 5.02 0.08 6.16
N SER A 32 6.24 -0.41 6.29
CA SER A 32 7.34 -0.05 5.41
C SER A 32 7.91 -1.26 4.69
N SER A 33 8.06 -1.15 3.39
CA SER A 33 8.92 -2.02 2.57
C SER A 33 9.50 -1.20 1.43
N GLN A 34 10.56 -1.69 0.80
CA GLN A 34 11.02 -1.08 -0.45
C GLN A 34 9.95 -1.12 -1.53
N SER A 35 10.06 -0.25 -2.55
CA SER A 35 9.11 -0.17 -3.67
C SER A 35 8.89 -1.53 -4.33
N GLY A 36 7.62 -1.93 -4.46
CA GLY A 36 7.26 -3.26 -4.93
C GLY A 36 7.47 -4.40 -3.95
N GLY A 37 7.75 -4.09 -2.68
CA GLY A 37 7.85 -5.06 -1.59
C GLY A 37 6.49 -5.46 -1.01
N VAL A 38 6.51 -6.13 0.13
CA VAL A 38 5.36 -6.87 0.68
C VAL A 38 4.44 -6.06 1.61
N ALA A 39 4.74 -4.77 1.88
CA ALA A 39 3.96 -3.97 2.84
C ALA A 39 2.48 -3.87 2.47
N TRP A 40 2.16 -3.58 1.20
CA TRP A 40 0.76 -3.50 0.75
C TRP A 40 0.03 -4.83 0.86
N MET A 41 0.65 -5.92 0.47
CA MET A 41 0.04 -7.26 0.57
C MET A 41 -0.29 -7.61 2.03
N ASN A 42 0.63 -7.36 2.96
CA ASN A 42 0.40 -7.56 4.40
C ASN A 42 -0.70 -6.61 4.92
N ALA A 43 -0.72 -5.34 4.48
CA ALA A 43 -1.79 -4.40 4.80
C ALA A 43 -3.16 -4.95 4.37
N ARG A 44 -3.27 -5.48 3.15
CA ARG A 44 -4.51 -6.06 2.62
C ARG A 44 -5.02 -7.24 3.47
N LEU A 45 -4.13 -8.12 3.91
CA LEU A 45 -4.48 -9.21 4.83
C LEU A 45 -5.00 -8.68 6.18
N TYR A 46 -4.35 -7.67 6.72
CA TYR A 46 -4.75 -7.04 7.97
C TYR A 46 -6.11 -6.34 7.87
N LEU A 47 -6.33 -5.59 6.80
CA LEU A 47 -7.62 -4.95 6.51
C LEU A 47 -8.75 -5.97 6.42
N LYS A 48 -8.48 -7.11 5.75
CA LYS A 48 -9.43 -8.21 5.68
C LYS A 48 -9.84 -8.72 7.07
N GLN A 49 -8.88 -8.94 7.96
CA GLN A 49 -9.14 -9.42 9.31
C GLN A 49 -9.92 -8.43 10.17
N LEU A 50 -9.68 -7.12 9.99
CA LEU A 50 -10.34 -6.07 10.78
C LEU A 50 -11.77 -5.76 10.32
N LEU A 51 -12.04 -5.87 9.01
CA LEU A 51 -13.29 -5.42 8.41
C LEU A 51 -14.25 -6.55 8.07
N CYS A 52 -13.74 -7.76 7.77
CA CYS A 52 -14.57 -8.88 7.39
C CYS A 52 -14.92 -9.79 8.57
N ASP A 53 -16.17 -10.24 8.63
CA ASP A 53 -16.55 -11.40 9.41
C ASP A 53 -16.08 -12.67 8.69
N SER A 54 -15.91 -13.77 9.44
CA SER A 54 -15.29 -15.03 9.02
C SER A 54 -15.83 -15.67 7.73
N ASP A 55 -16.99 -15.24 7.25
CA ASP A 55 -17.70 -15.85 6.11
C ASP A 55 -17.50 -15.13 4.76
N PHE A 56 -16.81 -13.97 4.71
CA PHE A 56 -16.57 -13.28 3.45
C PHE A 56 -15.41 -13.92 2.69
N LYS A 57 -15.73 -14.66 1.61
CA LYS A 57 -14.75 -15.30 0.73
C LYS A 57 -13.91 -14.32 -0.08
N GLU A 58 -14.44 -13.12 -0.38
CA GLU A 58 -13.74 -12.09 -1.15
C GLU A 58 -13.75 -10.76 -0.39
N PHE A 59 -12.56 -10.29 0.00
CA PHE A 59 -12.37 -8.95 0.52
C PHE A 59 -12.16 -7.98 -0.65
N GLY A 60 -13.24 -7.27 -1.01
CA GLY A 60 -13.14 -6.12 -1.92
C GLY A 60 -12.65 -4.89 -1.18
N LEU A 61 -11.85 -4.06 -1.87
CA LEU A 61 -11.39 -2.77 -1.34
C LEU A 61 -12.51 -1.70 -1.31
N THR A 62 -13.78 -2.13 -1.31
CA THR A 62 -15.00 -1.28 -1.40
C THR A 62 -15.75 -1.12 -0.08
N HIS A 63 -15.18 -1.60 1.04
CA HIS A 63 -15.83 -1.48 2.35
C HIS A 63 -16.13 -0.02 2.70
N PRO A 64 -17.34 0.35 3.21
CA PRO A 64 -17.74 1.73 3.47
C PRO A 64 -16.88 2.44 4.54
N ASP A 65 -16.32 1.69 5.50
CA ASP A 65 -15.43 2.22 6.53
C ASP A 65 -13.95 2.18 6.13
N LEU A 66 -13.63 1.87 4.86
CA LEU A 66 -12.27 1.84 4.31
C LEU A 66 -12.07 3.00 3.34
N HIS A 67 -11.21 3.93 3.72
CA HIS A 67 -10.89 5.12 2.94
C HIS A 67 -9.44 5.09 2.48
N PHE A 68 -9.21 5.47 1.22
CA PHE A 68 -7.88 5.52 0.63
C PHE A 68 -7.46 6.95 0.35
N ILE A 69 -6.17 7.20 0.57
CA ILE A 69 -5.47 8.44 0.23
C ILE A 69 -4.16 8.05 -0.43
N PHE A 70 -3.92 8.65 -1.56
CA PHE A 70 -2.77 8.33 -2.39
C PHE A 70 -2.37 9.55 -3.24
N PRO A 71 -1.13 9.56 -3.77
CA PRO A 71 -0.67 10.68 -4.58
C PRO A 71 -1.49 10.84 -5.87
N THR A 72 -1.96 12.07 -6.10
CA THR A 72 -2.70 12.47 -7.29
C THR A 72 -1.94 13.56 -8.04
N ALA A 73 -2.29 13.77 -9.31
CA ALA A 73 -1.69 14.85 -10.09
C ALA A 73 -2.12 16.21 -9.53
N SER A 74 -1.16 17.05 -9.18
CA SER A 74 -1.43 18.44 -8.87
C SER A 74 -2.05 19.12 -10.10
N GLY A 75 -3.11 19.89 -9.91
CA GLY A 75 -3.69 20.67 -11.00
C GLY A 75 -2.69 21.75 -11.43
N ASP A 76 -2.17 21.64 -12.65
CA ASP A 76 -1.32 22.64 -13.25
C ASP A 76 -2.19 23.59 -14.07
N GLY A 77 -2.40 24.81 -13.58
CA GLY A 77 -3.04 25.88 -14.33
C GLY A 77 -4.17 26.60 -13.57
N GLU A 78 -4.29 27.89 -13.84
CA GLU A 78 -5.42 28.73 -13.40
C GLU A 78 -6.72 28.13 -13.94
N GLY A 79 -7.63 27.73 -13.03
CA GLY A 79 -8.95 27.17 -13.38
C GLY A 79 -9.05 25.64 -13.42
N SER A 80 -7.97 24.86 -13.25
CA SER A 80 -8.11 23.41 -13.13
C SER A 80 -8.54 23.02 -11.71
N SER A 81 -9.62 22.26 -11.57
CA SER A 81 -10.05 21.73 -10.28
C SER A 81 -8.95 20.79 -9.73
N VAL A 82 -8.51 21.04 -8.50
CA VAL A 82 -7.55 20.16 -7.81
C VAL A 82 -8.22 18.81 -7.61
N LYS A 83 -7.75 17.80 -8.33
CA LYS A 83 -8.21 16.41 -8.18
C LYS A 83 -7.70 15.80 -6.89
N THR A 84 -8.53 14.98 -6.27
CA THR A 84 -8.27 14.28 -5.01
C THR A 84 -8.29 12.77 -5.21
N SER A 85 -7.94 12.01 -4.16
CA SER A 85 -8.02 10.55 -4.17
C SER A 85 -9.44 10.05 -4.47
N ASP A 86 -10.48 10.80 -4.10
CA ASP A 86 -11.87 10.44 -4.40
C ASP A 86 -12.17 10.45 -5.89
N ASP A 87 -11.54 11.37 -6.64
CA ASP A 87 -11.71 11.48 -8.09
C ASP A 87 -11.12 10.30 -8.87
N TYR A 88 -10.22 9.52 -8.24
CA TYR A 88 -9.53 8.38 -8.82
C TYR A 88 -9.73 7.08 -8.02
N LEU A 89 -10.74 7.05 -7.15
CA LEU A 89 -10.89 5.94 -6.20
C LEU A 89 -11.17 4.60 -6.88
N VAL A 90 -11.95 4.60 -7.96
CA VAL A 90 -12.27 3.39 -8.73
C VAL A 90 -11.00 2.86 -9.40
N GLU A 91 -10.28 3.72 -10.12
CA GLU A 91 -9.05 3.38 -10.82
C GLU A 91 -7.96 2.89 -9.84
N PHE A 92 -7.93 3.47 -8.63
CA PHE A 92 -6.96 3.06 -7.61
C PHE A 92 -7.27 1.68 -7.02
N ARG A 93 -8.53 1.39 -6.76
CA ARG A 93 -8.98 0.06 -6.32
C ARG A 93 -8.66 -1.00 -7.36
N ASP A 94 -9.01 -0.75 -8.64
CA ASP A 94 -8.66 -1.64 -9.75
C ASP A 94 -7.15 -1.83 -9.89
N PHE A 95 -6.38 -0.75 -9.67
CA PHE A 95 -4.92 -0.82 -9.69
C PHE A 95 -4.39 -1.72 -8.58
N LEU A 96 -4.89 -1.59 -7.36
CA LEU A 96 -4.46 -2.39 -6.21
C LEU A 96 -4.91 -3.86 -6.32
N ASP A 97 -6.08 -4.13 -6.88
CA ASP A 97 -6.57 -5.49 -7.11
C ASP A 97 -5.75 -6.22 -8.18
N ALA A 98 -5.35 -5.51 -9.24
CA ALA A 98 -4.50 -6.05 -10.30
C ALA A 98 -3.00 -6.15 -9.90
N ASN A 99 -2.57 -5.47 -8.84
CA ASN A 99 -1.18 -5.38 -8.44
C ASN A 99 -1.01 -5.60 -6.93
N PRO A 100 -0.85 -6.86 -6.47
CA PRO A 100 -0.66 -7.17 -5.04
C PRO A 100 0.62 -6.56 -4.44
N PHE A 101 1.57 -6.15 -5.29
CA PHE A 101 2.82 -5.47 -4.93
C PHE A 101 2.94 -4.19 -5.76
N PRO A 102 2.16 -3.13 -5.45
CA PRO A 102 2.04 -1.96 -6.30
C PRO A 102 3.35 -1.18 -6.39
N LEU A 103 3.65 -0.69 -7.60
CA LEU A 103 4.76 0.21 -7.88
C LEU A 103 4.22 1.61 -8.18
N PHE A 104 4.81 2.63 -7.56
CA PHE A 104 4.41 4.02 -7.79
C PHE A 104 4.43 4.43 -9.27
N LYS A 105 5.46 4.00 -10.02
CA LYS A 105 5.55 4.28 -11.46
C LYS A 105 4.36 3.75 -12.26
N ASN A 106 3.84 2.56 -11.89
CA ASN A 106 2.72 1.95 -12.58
C ASN A 106 1.40 2.71 -12.27
N TRP A 107 1.26 3.22 -11.04
CA TRP A 107 0.15 4.13 -10.69
C TRP A 107 0.23 5.44 -11.49
N ALA A 108 1.39 6.09 -11.51
CA ALA A 108 1.59 7.31 -12.28
C ALA A 108 1.26 7.14 -13.77
N SER A 109 1.63 5.98 -14.36
CA SER A 109 1.28 5.64 -15.73
C SER A 109 -0.22 5.45 -15.92
N LYS A 110 -0.89 4.75 -14.98
CA LYS A 110 -2.33 4.47 -15.04
C LYS A 110 -3.17 5.75 -15.09
N ILE A 111 -2.81 6.77 -14.32
CA ILE A 111 -3.51 8.07 -14.32
C ILE A 111 -2.93 9.07 -15.33
N SER A 112 -2.11 8.60 -16.28
CA SER A 112 -1.48 9.43 -17.32
C SER A 112 -0.68 10.64 -16.78
N ALA A 113 -0.04 10.45 -15.63
CA ALA A 113 0.65 11.51 -14.90
C ALA A 113 2.19 11.32 -14.86
N ASN A 114 2.78 10.59 -15.82
CA ASN A 114 4.21 10.26 -15.84
C ASN A 114 5.15 11.47 -15.81
N LYS A 115 4.67 12.62 -16.32
CA LYS A 115 5.44 13.90 -16.37
C LYS A 115 5.00 14.88 -15.30
N LYS A 116 4.02 14.56 -14.45
CA LYS A 116 3.49 15.44 -13.42
C LYS A 116 3.99 15.04 -12.04
N LEU A 117 4.17 16.04 -11.18
CA LEU A 117 4.45 15.80 -9.77
C LEU A 117 3.18 15.26 -9.10
N LEU A 118 3.26 14.03 -8.60
CA LEU A 118 2.18 13.43 -7.81
C LEU A 118 2.42 13.71 -6.33
N THR A 119 1.43 14.32 -5.68
CA THR A 119 1.49 14.71 -4.27
C THR A 119 0.18 14.40 -3.56
N ILE A 120 0.23 14.38 -2.22
CA ILE A 120 -0.94 14.39 -1.35
C ILE A 120 -1.05 15.79 -0.76
N GLY A 121 -2.01 16.56 -1.24
CA GLY A 121 -2.16 17.98 -0.92
C GLY A 121 -3.05 18.28 0.29
N VAL A 122 -3.20 19.56 0.63
CA VAL A 122 -4.00 20.01 1.79
C VAL A 122 -5.48 19.65 1.66
N LYS A 123 -6.04 19.66 0.45
CA LYS A 123 -7.42 19.26 0.19
C LYS A 123 -7.67 17.82 0.61
N GLU A 124 -6.72 16.93 0.34
CA GLU A 124 -6.77 15.53 0.82
C GLU A 124 -6.83 15.45 2.34
N ALA A 125 -5.96 16.19 3.04
CA ALA A 125 -5.99 16.21 4.50
C ALA A 125 -7.33 16.72 5.04
N SER A 126 -7.96 17.68 4.40
CA SER A 126 -9.31 18.16 4.77
C SER A 126 -10.36 17.07 4.57
N ASN A 127 -10.36 16.41 3.42
CA ASN A 127 -11.27 15.30 3.11
C ASN A 127 -11.14 14.14 4.12
N ILE A 128 -9.90 13.85 4.57
CA ILE A 128 -9.66 12.85 5.63
C ILE A 128 -10.40 13.25 6.91
N LEU A 129 -10.23 14.50 7.36
CA LEU A 129 -10.84 14.98 8.60
C LEU A 129 -12.38 14.92 8.54
N GLU A 130 -12.96 15.28 7.40
CA GLU A 130 -14.39 15.16 7.16
C GLU A 130 -14.87 13.70 7.23
N LYS A 131 -14.17 12.78 6.57
CA LYS A 131 -14.49 11.36 6.59
C LYS A 131 -14.36 10.78 8.01
N LEU A 132 -13.37 11.22 8.77
CA LEU A 132 -13.19 10.79 10.15
C LEU A 132 -14.29 11.32 11.09
N ALA A 133 -14.83 12.50 10.83
CA ALA A 133 -15.92 13.06 11.62
C ALA A 133 -17.23 12.24 11.53
N LEU A 134 -17.42 11.46 10.47
CA LEU A 134 -18.58 10.58 10.32
C LEU A 134 -18.47 9.36 11.25
N LYS A 135 -19.59 8.80 11.72
CA LYS A 135 -19.61 7.54 12.47
C LYS A 135 -19.27 6.36 11.55
N SER A 136 -18.65 5.29 12.11
CA SER A 136 -18.44 4.05 11.39
C SER A 136 -19.78 3.44 10.96
N HIS A 137 -19.87 2.98 9.72
CA HIS A 137 -21.05 2.34 9.16
C HIS A 137 -21.28 0.95 9.77
N SER A 138 -20.23 0.17 9.91
CA SER A 138 -20.29 -1.21 10.44
C SER A 138 -20.26 -1.28 11.98
N GLY A 139 -20.00 -0.16 12.68
CA GLY A 139 -19.75 -0.15 14.12
C GLY A 139 -18.41 -0.78 14.53
N LYS A 140 -17.61 -1.25 13.56
CA LYS A 140 -16.24 -1.75 13.74
C LYS A 140 -15.22 -0.61 13.62
N HIS A 141 -14.07 -0.89 13.04
CA HIS A 141 -13.04 0.11 12.82
C HIS A 141 -13.32 0.93 11.56
N LYS A 142 -13.12 2.25 11.67
CA LYS A 142 -12.96 3.12 10.53
C LYS A 142 -11.47 3.16 10.16
N ILE A 143 -11.13 2.85 8.93
CA ILE A 143 -9.74 2.70 8.52
C ILE A 143 -9.42 3.68 7.41
N ILE A 144 -8.36 4.46 7.61
CA ILE A 144 -7.76 5.30 6.59
C ILE A 144 -6.42 4.71 6.20
N VAL A 145 -6.28 4.36 4.93
CA VAL A 145 -5.03 3.92 4.34
C VAL A 145 -4.42 5.08 3.56
N ILE A 146 -3.23 5.52 3.97
CA ILE A 146 -2.44 6.52 3.26
C ILE A 146 -1.31 5.80 2.55
N TRP A 147 -1.42 5.66 1.22
CA TRP A 147 -0.37 5.08 0.41
C TRP A 147 0.63 6.15 0.00
N LEU A 148 1.92 5.89 0.26
CA LEU A 148 3.05 6.80 0.05
C LEU A 148 2.92 8.12 0.85
N PRO A 149 2.86 8.06 2.20
CA PRO A 149 2.77 9.24 3.04
C PRO A 149 3.97 10.18 2.91
N GLU A 150 5.12 9.72 2.38
CA GLU A 150 6.26 10.55 1.99
C GLU A 150 5.96 11.53 0.84
N LYS A 151 4.81 11.40 0.20
CA LYS A 151 4.28 12.35 -0.81
C LYS A 151 3.34 13.40 -0.23
N LEU A 152 3.07 13.36 1.07
CA LEU A 152 2.37 14.44 1.76
C LEU A 152 3.16 15.72 1.67
N ASN A 153 2.53 16.82 1.27
CA ASN A 153 3.15 18.12 1.45
C ASN A 153 3.14 18.51 2.95
N ASN A 154 4.01 19.43 3.35
CA ASN A 154 4.19 19.80 4.76
C ASN A 154 2.90 20.30 5.41
N PHE A 155 2.06 21.03 4.68
CA PHE A 155 0.79 21.56 5.20
C PHE A 155 -0.22 20.43 5.43
N ALA A 156 -0.34 19.48 4.49
CA ALA A 156 -1.21 18.32 4.65
C ALA A 156 -0.74 17.43 5.82
N ALA A 157 0.55 17.18 5.91
CA ALA A 157 1.14 16.38 6.98
C ALA A 157 0.86 17.00 8.36
N ASN A 158 1.11 18.30 8.53
CA ASN A 158 0.87 19.01 9.78
C ASN A 158 -0.63 19.01 10.19
N ARG A 159 -1.52 19.11 9.19
CA ARG A 159 -2.97 19.06 9.44
C ARG A 159 -3.43 17.72 9.99
N LEU A 160 -2.75 16.63 9.67
CA LEU A 160 -3.06 15.27 10.13
C LEU A 160 -2.50 14.96 11.51
N LEU A 161 -1.53 15.72 12.03
CA LEU A 161 -0.83 15.39 13.28
C LEU A 161 -1.79 15.21 14.47
N LYS A 162 -2.76 16.13 14.63
CA LYS A 162 -3.74 16.04 15.73
C LYS A 162 -4.56 14.75 15.65
N THR A 163 -4.97 14.38 14.44
CA THR A 163 -5.77 13.16 14.22
C THR A 163 -4.95 11.88 14.39
N ILE A 164 -3.66 11.94 14.07
CA ILE A 164 -2.75 10.81 14.30
C ILE A 164 -2.48 10.66 15.80
N GLU A 165 -2.44 11.74 16.54
CA GLU A 165 -2.18 11.75 17.99
C GLU A 165 -3.40 11.33 18.79
N GLU A 166 -4.56 11.90 18.48
CA GLU A 166 -5.83 11.71 19.20
C GLU A 166 -6.95 11.35 18.20
N PRO A 167 -6.97 10.15 17.64
CA PRO A 167 -8.02 9.74 16.72
C PRO A 167 -9.34 9.52 17.46
N GLN A 168 -10.44 9.62 16.75
CA GLN A 168 -11.74 9.20 17.25
C GLN A 168 -11.74 7.69 17.56
N ASP A 169 -12.64 7.27 18.46
CA ASP A 169 -12.78 5.87 18.83
C ASP A 169 -12.89 4.95 17.62
N LYS A 170 -12.22 3.80 17.70
CA LYS A 170 -12.18 2.77 16.67
C LYS A 170 -11.65 3.28 15.32
N THR A 171 -10.82 4.32 15.30
CA THR A 171 -10.14 4.78 14.09
C THR A 171 -8.76 4.14 13.98
N LEU A 172 -8.43 3.62 12.80
CA LEU A 172 -7.09 3.17 12.44
C LEU A 172 -6.56 4.00 11.27
N ILE A 173 -5.37 4.56 11.43
CA ILE A 173 -4.62 5.24 10.37
C ILE A 173 -3.45 4.33 9.98
N LEU A 174 -3.49 3.81 8.76
CA LEU A 174 -2.49 2.90 8.22
C LEU A 174 -1.70 3.60 7.11
N LEU A 175 -0.43 3.92 7.39
CA LEU A 175 0.48 4.56 6.45
C LEU A 175 1.34 3.48 5.79
N ILE A 176 1.33 3.40 4.46
CA ILE A 176 2.11 2.41 3.71
C ILE A 176 3.17 3.15 2.91
N THR A 177 4.43 2.98 3.30
CA THR A 177 5.56 3.75 2.76
C THR A 177 6.61 2.88 2.10
N GLU A 178 7.26 3.43 1.08
CA GLU A 178 8.46 2.85 0.47
C GLU A 178 9.76 3.33 1.16
N ASN A 179 9.67 4.42 1.95
CA ASN A 179 10.83 4.99 2.63
C ASN A 179 10.47 5.75 3.91
N VAL A 180 10.64 5.08 5.06
CA VAL A 180 10.38 5.66 6.39
C VAL A 180 11.21 6.93 6.64
N SER A 181 12.42 7.02 6.09
CA SER A 181 13.29 8.18 6.32
C SER A 181 12.70 9.48 5.77
N LYS A 182 11.86 9.40 4.74
CA LYS A 182 11.21 10.54 4.11
C LYS A 182 9.92 10.99 4.82
N ILE A 183 9.42 10.22 5.77
CA ILE A 183 8.26 10.62 6.58
C ILE A 183 8.72 11.60 7.66
N LEU A 184 7.91 12.64 7.91
CA LEU A 184 8.20 13.63 8.93
C LEU A 184 8.43 12.98 10.30
N PRO A 185 9.46 13.39 11.07
CA PRO A 185 9.72 12.86 12.41
C PRO A 185 8.51 12.98 13.34
N THR A 186 7.73 14.04 13.21
CA THR A 186 6.50 14.29 13.99
C THR A 186 5.40 13.25 13.74
N ILE A 187 5.30 12.70 12.55
CA ILE A 187 4.39 11.58 12.24
C ILE A 187 4.98 10.27 12.77
N LYS A 188 6.26 10.02 12.53
CA LYS A 188 6.93 8.77 12.95
C LYS A 188 6.86 8.55 14.47
N SER A 189 7.03 9.59 15.26
CA SER A 189 7.02 9.52 16.72
C SER A 189 5.65 9.11 17.32
N ARG A 190 4.59 9.18 16.54
CA ARG A 190 3.21 8.87 16.94
C ARG A 190 2.67 7.56 16.35
N CYS A 191 3.47 6.90 15.54
CA CYS A 191 3.05 5.67 14.85
C CYS A 191 3.86 4.46 15.29
N GLN A 192 3.23 3.32 15.38
CA GLN A 192 3.95 2.05 15.45
C GLN A 192 4.54 1.75 14.06
N ILE A 193 5.85 1.53 13.98
CA ILE A 193 6.53 1.24 12.72
C ILE A 193 6.75 -0.26 12.59
N LEU A 194 6.27 -0.83 11.47
CA LEU A 194 6.50 -2.21 11.06
C LEU A 194 7.28 -2.20 9.75
N SER A 195 8.50 -2.72 9.79
CA SER A 195 9.36 -2.81 8.61
C SER A 195 9.40 -4.23 8.09
N PHE A 196 9.08 -4.39 6.81
CA PHE A 196 9.14 -5.67 6.10
C PHE A 196 10.42 -5.69 5.25
N PRO A 197 11.35 -6.59 5.54
CA PRO A 197 12.57 -6.72 4.73
C PRO A 197 12.24 -7.24 3.33
N PRO A 198 13.18 -7.15 2.39
CA PRO A 198 13.08 -7.84 1.11
C PRO A 198 12.82 -9.33 1.30
N THR A 199 12.05 -9.92 0.41
CA THR A 199 11.77 -11.35 0.42
C THR A 199 13.06 -12.14 0.13
N GLU A 200 13.29 -13.21 0.86
CA GLU A 200 14.43 -14.08 0.61
C GLU A 200 14.43 -14.61 -0.82
N HIS A 201 15.60 -14.67 -1.44
CA HIS A 201 15.77 -15.09 -2.83
C HIS A 201 15.10 -16.44 -3.13
N ILE A 202 15.33 -17.44 -2.26
CA ILE A 202 14.76 -18.79 -2.42
C ILE A 202 13.22 -18.75 -2.37
N VAL A 203 12.66 -17.96 -1.47
CA VAL A 203 11.20 -17.79 -1.32
C VAL A 203 10.61 -17.14 -2.55
N LEU A 204 11.23 -16.05 -3.03
CA LEU A 204 10.74 -15.31 -4.20
C LEU A 204 10.88 -16.14 -5.48
N SER A 205 12.01 -16.81 -5.70
CA SER A 205 12.23 -17.69 -6.86
C SER A 205 11.18 -18.80 -6.90
N LYS A 206 10.96 -19.49 -5.77
CA LYS A 206 9.95 -20.55 -5.68
C LYS A 206 8.54 -20.01 -5.98
N TRP A 207 8.18 -18.85 -5.40
CA TRP A 207 6.88 -18.25 -5.66
C TRP A 207 6.69 -17.87 -7.13
N LEU A 208 7.71 -17.29 -7.78
CA LEU A 208 7.68 -16.95 -9.21
C LEU A 208 7.47 -18.19 -10.07
N LYS A 209 8.15 -19.30 -9.74
CA LYS A 209 7.98 -20.58 -10.41
C LYS A 209 6.55 -21.11 -10.25
N ASP A 210 6.05 -21.15 -9.01
CA ASP A 210 4.75 -21.77 -8.70
C ASP A 210 3.56 -20.93 -9.22
N GLU A 211 3.67 -19.59 -9.19
CA GLU A 211 2.57 -18.70 -9.57
C GLU A 211 2.52 -18.42 -11.07
N TYR A 212 3.70 -18.31 -11.73
CA TYR A 212 3.81 -17.93 -13.15
C TYR A 212 4.28 -19.06 -14.05
N GLY A 213 4.52 -20.27 -13.53
CA GLY A 213 4.95 -21.42 -14.30
C GLY A 213 6.35 -21.26 -14.93
N LEU A 214 7.25 -20.52 -14.32
CA LEU A 214 8.57 -20.22 -14.85
C LEU A 214 9.55 -21.39 -14.70
N SER A 215 10.57 -21.46 -15.57
CA SER A 215 11.71 -22.36 -15.36
C SER A 215 12.51 -21.99 -14.10
N ASN A 216 13.34 -22.89 -13.60
CA ASN A 216 14.20 -22.62 -12.46
C ASN A 216 15.14 -21.44 -12.75
N GLU A 217 15.84 -21.49 -13.91
CA GLU A 217 16.80 -20.44 -14.29
C GLU A 217 16.12 -19.08 -14.37
N ARG A 218 14.93 -19.03 -14.99
CA ARG A 218 14.20 -17.77 -15.16
C ARG A 218 13.71 -17.21 -13.83
N SER A 219 13.19 -18.06 -12.94
CA SER A 219 12.71 -17.64 -11.62
C SER A 219 13.84 -17.16 -10.72
N GLU A 220 15.01 -17.82 -10.74
CA GLU A 220 16.20 -17.41 -10.01
C GLU A 220 16.77 -16.08 -10.52
N MET A 221 16.85 -15.92 -11.85
CA MET A 221 17.28 -14.67 -12.47
C MET A 221 16.39 -13.49 -12.05
N LEU A 222 15.08 -13.64 -12.15
CA LEU A 222 14.14 -12.58 -11.77
C LEU A 222 14.17 -12.28 -10.26
N ALA A 223 14.33 -13.30 -9.42
CA ALA A 223 14.48 -13.11 -7.98
C ALA A 223 15.75 -12.33 -7.63
N SER A 224 16.86 -12.60 -8.32
CA SER A 224 18.11 -11.85 -8.17
C SER A 224 17.98 -10.41 -8.64
N LEU A 225 17.48 -10.17 -9.85
CA LEU A 225 17.34 -8.84 -10.44
C LEU A 225 16.38 -7.94 -9.65
N SER A 226 15.38 -8.54 -9.02
CA SER A 226 14.40 -7.79 -8.22
C SER A 226 14.84 -7.51 -6.79
N GLU A 227 15.97 -8.05 -6.34
CA GLU A 227 16.51 -7.85 -4.98
C GLU A 227 15.46 -8.14 -3.89
N GLY A 228 14.71 -9.24 -4.03
CA GLY A 228 13.70 -9.63 -3.07
C GLY A 228 12.41 -8.79 -3.10
N ARG A 229 12.14 -8.05 -4.19
CA ARG A 229 10.95 -7.20 -4.37
C ARG A 229 9.98 -7.83 -5.38
N PRO A 230 8.92 -8.50 -4.94
CA PRO A 230 8.00 -9.23 -5.83
C PRO A 230 7.38 -8.37 -6.93
N GLY A 231 7.01 -7.12 -6.63
CA GLY A 231 6.42 -6.19 -7.60
C GLY A 231 7.40 -5.80 -8.71
N VAL A 232 8.70 -5.72 -8.38
CA VAL A 232 9.75 -5.47 -9.37
C VAL A 232 9.93 -6.69 -10.27
N ALA A 233 9.96 -7.91 -9.69
CA ALA A 233 10.04 -9.16 -10.45
C ALA A 233 8.87 -9.30 -11.45
N ILE A 234 7.64 -9.04 -10.99
CA ILE A 234 6.45 -9.04 -11.86
C ILE A 234 6.56 -7.99 -12.98
N ASN A 235 7.08 -6.80 -12.64
CA ASN A 235 7.25 -5.75 -13.64
C ASN A 235 8.26 -6.15 -14.73
N TYR A 236 9.36 -6.79 -14.36
CA TYR A 236 10.29 -7.37 -15.34
C TYR A 236 9.63 -8.45 -16.19
N LEU A 237 8.84 -9.34 -15.57
CA LEU A 237 8.13 -10.39 -16.27
C LEU A 237 7.13 -9.83 -17.32
N LYS A 238 6.42 -8.75 -16.97
CA LYS A 238 5.46 -8.10 -17.90
C LYS A 238 6.14 -7.36 -19.05
N ASN A 239 7.37 -6.87 -18.84
CA ASN A 239 8.15 -6.11 -19.83
C ASN A 239 9.25 -6.95 -20.47
N ASP A 240 9.01 -8.24 -20.65
CA ASP A 240 10.00 -9.26 -21.09
C ASP A 240 10.68 -8.94 -22.44
N GLY A 241 10.09 -8.09 -23.28
CA GLY A 241 10.72 -7.58 -24.50
C GLY A 241 11.98 -6.76 -24.26
N GLU A 242 12.09 -6.08 -23.11
CA GLU A 242 13.28 -5.27 -22.75
C GLU A 242 14.42 -6.15 -22.19
N LEU A 243 14.10 -7.27 -21.52
CA LEU A 243 15.10 -8.14 -20.89
C LEU A 243 15.85 -9.05 -21.91
N ARG A 244 15.26 -9.32 -23.06
CA ARG A 244 15.94 -10.09 -24.13
C ARG A 244 17.15 -9.36 -24.70
N LEU A 245 17.15 -8.04 -24.68
CA LEU A 245 18.26 -7.21 -25.15
C LEU A 245 19.50 -7.28 -24.22
N PHE A 246 19.34 -7.64 -22.94
CA PHE A 246 20.46 -7.78 -22.01
C PHE A 246 21.05 -9.18 -21.94
N SER A 247 20.41 -10.20 -22.54
CA SER A 247 20.91 -11.58 -22.57
C SER A 247 21.71 -11.93 -23.84
N GLU A 248 21.73 -11.02 -24.83
CA GLU A 248 22.46 -11.19 -26.10
C GLU A 248 23.78 -10.38 -26.17
N THR A 249 24.20 -9.77 -25.07
CA THR A 249 25.51 -9.11 -24.92
C THR A 249 26.38 -9.87 -23.93
#